data_8f03b341d31b9d575a33184da3d1fd38
#
_entry.id   8f03b341d31b9d575a33184da3d1fd38
#
_cell.length_a   1.000
_cell.length_b   1.000
_cell.length_c   1.000
_cell.angle_alpha   90.00
_cell.angle_beta   90.00
_cell.angle_gamma   90.00
#
_symmetry.space_group_name_H-M   'P 1'
#
loop_
_entity.id
_entity.type
_entity.pdbx_description
1 polymer ?
#
loop_
_entity_poly.entity_id
_entity_poly.type
_entity_poly.pdbx_seq_one_letter_code
_entity_poly.pdbx_strand_id
1 'polypeptide(L)'
;MLDPLSHHFLTMAYNNAWANFRLAKACLQLSQEDYVRQRTSFFPSISSTLNHILKVDWIYVDGMEREAKGEAPHPNYREFLADPEPCATAEQWRSEQAKVDQRLIDYCKSLQDAGMGRIVGYQRADGAVREPRNRLLAHVFQHQIHHRGQVHAMLSGTPVAPPQLDDFFRVTDAECRAADFAELGWSENAIWG
;
A
#
# COMPACT_ATOMS: atom_id res chain seq x y z
N MET A 1 10.10 -5.03 23.48
CA MET A 1 10.64 -3.99 22.58
C MET A 1 10.78 -4.65 21.22
N LEU A 2 10.21 -4.07 20.15
CA LEU A 2 10.38 -4.62 18.79
C LEU A 2 11.85 -4.44 18.38
N ASP A 3 12.36 -5.40 17.58
CA ASP A 3 13.69 -5.27 16.98
C ASP A 3 13.70 -4.08 16.00
N PRO A 4 14.82 -3.34 15.85
CA PRO A 4 14.84 -2.08 15.11
C PRO A 4 14.39 -2.17 13.65
N LEU A 5 14.77 -3.24 12.94
CA LEU A 5 14.41 -3.40 11.53
C LEU A 5 12.94 -3.81 11.37
N SER A 6 12.44 -4.69 12.23
CA SER A 6 11.02 -5.07 12.26
C SER A 6 10.14 -3.87 12.59
N HIS A 7 10.56 -3.06 13.56
CA HIS A 7 9.86 -1.82 13.90
C HIS A 7 9.85 -0.83 12.73
N HIS A 8 10.97 -0.67 12.03
CA HIS A 8 11.04 0.17 10.83
C HIS A 8 10.01 -0.27 9.77
N PHE A 9 9.94 -1.55 9.44
CA PHE A 9 8.97 -2.03 8.46
C PHE A 9 7.52 -1.91 8.95
N LEU A 10 7.27 -2.08 10.23
CA LEU A 10 5.95 -1.84 10.81
C LEU A 10 5.54 -0.36 10.67
N THR A 11 6.41 0.58 10.99
CA THR A 11 6.11 2.01 10.83
C THR A 11 5.94 2.40 9.36
N MET A 12 6.67 1.77 8.44
CA MET A 12 6.46 1.91 6.99
C MET A 12 5.10 1.39 6.56
N ALA A 13 4.60 0.27 7.12
CA ALA A 13 3.27 -0.26 6.81
C ALA A 13 2.16 0.69 7.31
N TYR A 14 2.29 1.25 8.50
CA TYR A 14 1.38 2.28 8.98
C TYR A 14 1.41 3.55 8.11
N ASN A 15 2.60 4.03 7.72
CA ASN A 15 2.73 5.13 6.78
C ASN A 15 2.03 4.84 5.44
N ASN A 16 2.21 3.63 4.91
CA ASN A 16 1.59 3.21 3.66
C ASN A 16 0.07 3.29 3.75
N ALA A 17 -0.52 2.71 4.79
CA ALA A 17 -1.96 2.72 5.01
C ALA A 17 -2.51 4.14 5.21
N TRP A 18 -1.82 4.99 5.98
CA TRP A 18 -2.19 6.39 6.17
C TRP A 18 -2.13 7.19 4.86
N ALA A 19 -1.08 7.02 4.06
CA ALA A 19 -0.95 7.71 2.79
C ALA A 19 -2.04 7.27 1.80
N ASN A 20 -2.38 5.97 1.75
CA ASN A 20 -3.49 5.44 0.96
C ASN A 20 -4.84 5.99 1.46
N PHE A 21 -5.04 6.08 2.76
CA PHE A 21 -6.24 6.67 3.36
C PHE A 21 -6.42 8.15 2.95
N ARG A 22 -5.37 8.98 3.06
CA ARG A 22 -5.42 10.39 2.61
C ARG A 22 -5.69 10.50 1.11
N LEU A 23 -5.02 9.68 0.31
CA LEU A 23 -5.21 9.67 -1.13
C LEU A 23 -6.64 9.24 -1.51
N ALA A 24 -7.20 8.24 -0.82
CA ALA A 24 -8.59 7.84 -0.99
C ALA A 24 -9.56 8.97 -0.67
N LYS A 25 -9.36 9.71 0.43
CA LYS A 25 -10.21 10.88 0.79
C LYS A 25 -10.20 11.95 -0.31
N ALA A 26 -9.08 12.18 -0.97
CA ALA A 26 -9.01 13.09 -2.11
C ALA A 26 -9.74 12.51 -3.34
N CYS A 27 -9.48 11.24 -3.68
CA CYS A 27 -10.12 10.59 -4.84
C CYS A 27 -11.65 10.50 -4.72
N LEU A 28 -12.19 10.35 -3.50
CA LEU A 28 -13.63 10.35 -3.24
C LEU A 28 -14.33 11.68 -3.53
N GLN A 29 -13.57 12.76 -3.66
CA GLN A 29 -14.12 14.10 -4.04
C GLN A 29 -14.18 14.30 -5.55
N LEU A 30 -13.57 13.40 -6.34
CA LEU A 30 -13.60 13.46 -7.79
C LEU A 30 -14.96 13.02 -8.34
N SER A 31 -15.34 13.60 -9.47
CA SER A 31 -16.37 12.98 -10.30
C SER A 31 -15.84 11.63 -10.85
N GLN A 32 -16.76 10.70 -11.14
CA GLN A 32 -16.38 9.44 -11.79
C GLN A 32 -15.65 9.68 -13.13
N GLU A 33 -16.08 10.72 -13.88
CA GLU A 33 -15.41 11.12 -15.11
C GLU A 33 -13.96 11.53 -14.85
N ASP A 34 -13.67 12.34 -13.83
CA ASP A 34 -12.31 12.75 -13.51
C ASP A 34 -11.45 11.59 -12.96
N TYR A 35 -12.06 10.66 -12.23
CA TYR A 35 -11.38 9.49 -11.69
C TYR A 35 -10.84 8.57 -12.79
N VAL A 36 -11.60 8.36 -13.88
CA VAL A 36 -11.22 7.49 -15.01
C VAL A 36 -10.62 8.25 -16.20
N ARG A 37 -10.60 9.58 -16.17
CA ARG A 37 -10.13 10.41 -17.29
C ARG A 37 -8.67 10.11 -17.64
N GLN A 38 -8.39 9.97 -18.92
CA GLN A 38 -7.02 9.80 -19.43
C GLN A 38 -6.17 11.05 -19.19
N ARG A 39 -4.96 10.82 -18.71
CA ARG A 39 -3.92 11.84 -18.45
C ARG A 39 -2.56 11.31 -18.86
N THR A 40 -1.59 12.22 -19.01
CA THR A 40 -0.20 11.84 -19.26
C THR A 40 0.41 11.24 -17.99
N SER A 41 0.53 9.92 -17.94
CA SER A 41 1.16 9.15 -16.88
C SER A 41 1.50 7.76 -17.40
N PHE A 42 2.28 6.97 -16.65
CA PHE A 42 2.59 5.58 -17.02
C PHE A 42 1.32 4.74 -17.14
N PHE A 43 0.46 4.78 -16.13
CA PHE A 43 -0.92 4.33 -16.24
C PHE A 43 -1.80 5.54 -16.57
N PRO A 44 -2.73 5.41 -17.55
CA PRO A 44 -3.34 6.59 -18.17
C PRO A 44 -4.40 7.30 -17.31
N SER A 45 -4.76 6.79 -16.13
CA SER A 45 -5.75 7.41 -15.26
C SER A 45 -5.44 7.19 -13.77
N ILE A 46 -6.12 7.96 -12.91
CA ILE A 46 -6.08 7.74 -11.46
C ILE A 46 -6.59 6.34 -11.14
N SER A 47 -7.74 5.94 -11.70
CA SER A 47 -8.32 4.60 -11.54
C SER A 47 -7.32 3.50 -11.89
N SER A 48 -6.75 3.53 -13.09
CA SER A 48 -5.84 2.47 -13.54
C SER A 48 -4.55 2.39 -12.71
N THR A 49 -4.04 3.53 -12.24
CA THR A 49 -2.88 3.56 -11.34
C THR A 49 -3.19 2.95 -9.97
N LEU A 50 -4.32 3.30 -9.38
CA LEU A 50 -4.75 2.78 -8.08
C LEU A 50 -5.09 1.29 -8.14
N ASN A 51 -5.73 0.83 -9.19
CA ASN A 51 -5.99 -0.60 -9.42
C ASN A 51 -4.69 -1.39 -9.63
N HIS A 52 -3.69 -0.79 -10.28
CA HIS A 52 -2.37 -1.42 -10.39
C HIS A 52 -1.71 -1.59 -9.01
N ILE A 53 -1.70 -0.54 -8.18
CA ILE A 53 -1.19 -0.59 -6.81
C ILE A 53 -1.84 -1.75 -6.05
N LEU A 54 -3.15 -1.80 -6.01
CA LEU A 54 -3.94 -2.79 -5.28
C LEU A 54 -3.62 -4.23 -5.72
N LYS A 55 -3.57 -4.50 -7.03
CA LYS A 55 -3.27 -5.84 -7.55
C LYS A 55 -1.85 -6.30 -7.20
N VAL A 56 -0.89 -5.40 -7.24
CA VAL A 56 0.50 -5.71 -6.85
C VAL A 56 0.59 -5.99 -5.36
N ASP A 57 -0.13 -5.23 -4.53
CA ASP A 57 -0.21 -5.49 -3.09
C ASP A 57 -0.83 -6.85 -2.78
N TRP A 58 -1.92 -7.24 -3.45
CA TRP A 58 -2.51 -8.55 -3.27
C TRP A 58 -1.50 -9.68 -3.51
N ILE A 59 -0.70 -9.59 -4.58
CA ILE A 59 0.30 -10.61 -4.92
C ILE A 59 1.40 -10.69 -3.85
N TYR A 60 1.94 -9.55 -3.43
CA TYR A 60 3.07 -9.53 -2.51
C TYR A 60 2.65 -9.86 -1.08
N VAL A 61 1.51 -9.33 -0.62
CA VAL A 61 1.00 -9.62 0.73
C VAL A 61 0.59 -11.09 0.84
N ASP A 62 -0.09 -11.67 -0.18
CA ASP A 62 -0.39 -13.09 -0.20
C ASP A 62 0.88 -13.95 -0.11
N GLY A 63 1.90 -13.61 -0.91
CA GLY A 63 3.19 -14.33 -0.87
C GLY A 63 3.87 -14.28 0.50
N MET A 64 3.85 -13.11 1.15
CA MET A 64 4.41 -12.92 2.49
C MET A 64 3.62 -13.67 3.57
N GLU A 65 2.30 -13.65 3.52
CA GLU A 65 1.45 -14.38 4.47
C GLU A 65 1.61 -15.91 4.32
N ARG A 66 1.71 -16.41 3.08
CA ARG A 66 1.97 -17.84 2.81
C ARG A 66 3.32 -18.27 3.33
N GLU A 67 4.35 -17.46 3.11
CA GLU A 67 5.68 -17.73 3.65
C GLU A 67 5.65 -17.83 5.18
N ALA A 68 4.96 -16.90 5.85
CA ALA A 68 4.81 -16.91 7.31
C ALA A 68 4.14 -18.21 7.83
N LYS A 69 3.19 -18.76 7.06
CA LYS A 69 2.47 -20.00 7.37
C LYS A 69 3.22 -21.27 6.91
N GLY A 70 4.34 -21.14 6.19
CA GLY A 70 5.06 -22.26 5.59
C GLY A 70 4.34 -22.88 4.38
N GLU A 71 3.45 -22.12 3.75
CA GLU A 71 2.70 -22.54 2.57
C GLU A 71 3.47 -22.29 1.28
N ALA A 72 3.13 -23.04 0.23
CA ALA A 72 3.64 -22.79 -1.12
C ALA A 72 3.07 -21.47 -1.68
N PRO A 73 3.76 -20.82 -2.64
CA PRO A 73 3.24 -19.69 -3.38
C PRO A 73 1.85 -19.95 -3.94
N HIS A 74 1.05 -18.89 -4.14
CA HIS A 74 -0.31 -19.02 -4.67
C HIS A 74 -0.32 -19.80 -5.99
N PRO A 75 -1.10 -20.89 -6.12
CA PRO A 75 -1.04 -21.77 -7.28
C PRO A 75 -1.53 -21.08 -8.57
N ASN A 76 -2.37 -20.07 -8.45
CA ASN A 76 -2.95 -19.33 -9.57
C ASN A 76 -2.93 -17.81 -9.32
N TYR A 77 -1.74 -17.21 -9.26
CA TYR A 77 -1.59 -15.75 -9.06
C TYR A 77 -2.34 -14.91 -10.11
N ARG A 78 -2.66 -15.51 -11.27
CA ARG A 78 -3.40 -14.79 -12.33
C ARG A 78 -4.81 -14.39 -11.89
N GLU A 79 -5.36 -14.98 -10.84
CA GLU A 79 -6.63 -14.55 -10.24
C GLU A 79 -6.56 -13.09 -9.77
N PHE A 80 -5.42 -12.66 -9.21
CA PHE A 80 -5.20 -11.27 -8.82
C PHE A 80 -5.13 -10.30 -10.00
N LEU A 81 -4.92 -10.81 -11.22
CA LEU A 81 -4.73 -10.03 -12.44
C LEU A 81 -5.88 -10.25 -13.44
N ALA A 82 -6.85 -11.10 -13.13
CA ALA A 82 -7.92 -11.50 -14.04
C ALA A 82 -8.76 -10.29 -14.50
N ASP A 83 -9.03 -9.36 -13.60
CA ASP A 83 -9.64 -8.08 -13.91
C ASP A 83 -8.56 -7.00 -13.98
N PRO A 84 -8.41 -6.29 -15.10
CA PRO A 84 -7.47 -5.17 -15.20
C PRO A 84 -7.81 -4.03 -14.22
N GLU A 85 -9.09 -3.78 -13.94
CA GLU A 85 -9.58 -2.73 -13.04
C GLU A 85 -10.66 -3.25 -12.08
N PRO A 86 -10.26 -4.05 -11.05
CA PRO A 86 -11.20 -4.70 -10.13
C PRO A 86 -12.05 -3.73 -9.31
N CYS A 87 -11.62 -2.46 -9.21
CA CYS A 87 -12.34 -1.40 -8.53
C CYS A 87 -12.73 -0.32 -9.55
N ALA A 88 -14.01 -0.29 -9.92
CA ALA A 88 -14.53 0.69 -10.88
C ALA A 88 -14.65 2.10 -10.30
N THR A 89 -14.78 2.24 -8.97
CA THR A 89 -14.94 3.52 -8.28
C THR A 89 -13.90 3.73 -7.19
N ALA A 90 -13.72 4.97 -6.76
CA ALA A 90 -12.83 5.33 -5.66
C ALA A 90 -13.25 4.68 -4.33
N GLU A 91 -14.56 4.51 -4.07
CA GLU A 91 -15.09 3.85 -2.88
C GLU A 91 -14.71 2.36 -2.85
N GLN A 92 -14.84 1.68 -3.98
CA GLN A 92 -14.44 0.27 -4.09
C GLN A 92 -12.94 0.12 -3.85
N TRP A 93 -12.12 0.96 -4.49
CA TRP A 93 -10.67 0.94 -4.28
C TRP A 93 -10.31 1.21 -2.81
N ARG A 94 -10.88 2.26 -2.19
CA ARG A 94 -10.68 2.57 -0.76
C ARG A 94 -10.94 1.35 0.12
N SER A 95 -12.06 0.66 -0.13
CA SER A 95 -12.46 -0.52 0.66
C SER A 95 -11.46 -1.67 0.52
N GLU A 96 -11.06 -2.00 -0.70
CA GLU A 96 -10.16 -3.12 -0.96
C GLU A 96 -8.71 -2.79 -0.53
N GLN A 97 -8.27 -1.54 -0.77
CA GLN A 97 -6.93 -1.11 -0.35
C GLN A 97 -6.81 -1.11 1.18
N ALA A 98 -7.82 -0.64 1.91
CA ALA A 98 -7.79 -0.67 3.37
C ALA A 98 -7.67 -2.10 3.93
N LYS A 99 -8.28 -3.10 3.27
CA LYS A 99 -8.15 -4.50 3.67
C LYS A 99 -6.72 -5.03 3.49
N VAL A 100 -6.10 -4.75 2.36
CA VAL A 100 -4.72 -5.23 2.10
C VAL A 100 -3.70 -4.46 2.93
N ASP A 101 -3.91 -3.17 3.16
CA ASP A 101 -3.07 -2.36 4.05
C ASP A 101 -3.10 -2.92 5.49
N GLN A 102 -4.28 -3.29 5.99
CA GLN A 102 -4.39 -3.91 7.32
C GLN A 102 -3.67 -5.26 7.38
N ARG A 103 -3.78 -6.09 6.34
CA ARG A 103 -3.04 -7.37 6.24
C ARG A 103 -1.53 -7.13 6.27
N LEU A 104 -1.03 -6.11 5.56
CA LEU A 104 0.39 -5.76 5.56
C LEU A 104 0.86 -5.28 6.94
N ILE A 105 0.06 -4.46 7.64
CA ILE A 105 0.32 -4.05 9.03
C ILE A 105 0.40 -5.27 9.95
N ASP A 106 -0.58 -6.18 9.88
CA ASP A 106 -0.63 -7.36 10.74
C ASP A 106 0.52 -8.34 10.44
N TYR A 107 0.90 -8.47 9.19
CA TYR A 107 2.10 -9.19 8.81
C TYR A 107 3.36 -8.55 9.44
N CYS A 108 3.53 -7.24 9.30
CA CYS A 108 4.69 -6.53 9.85
C CYS A 108 4.76 -6.60 11.38
N LYS A 109 3.63 -6.62 12.09
CA LYS A 109 3.58 -6.84 13.56
C LYS A 109 4.13 -8.20 13.98
N SER A 110 4.04 -9.21 13.13
CA SER A 110 4.52 -10.57 13.42
C SER A 110 6.01 -10.77 13.18
N LEU A 111 6.70 -9.78 12.63
CA LEU A 111 8.09 -9.91 12.20
C LEU A 111 9.09 -9.77 13.36
N GLN A 112 10.24 -10.43 13.18
CA GLN A 112 11.44 -10.31 14.01
C GLN A 112 12.65 -10.15 13.09
N ASP A 113 13.67 -9.40 13.53
CA ASP A 113 14.87 -9.10 12.74
C ASP A 113 15.59 -10.37 12.27
N ALA A 114 15.66 -11.39 13.11
CA ALA A 114 16.26 -12.69 12.76
C ALA A 114 15.58 -13.37 11.55
N GLY A 115 14.33 -13.04 11.26
CA GLY A 115 13.56 -13.58 10.14
C GLY A 115 13.63 -12.78 8.84
N MET A 116 14.32 -11.65 8.80
CA MET A 116 14.30 -10.72 7.65
C MET A 116 14.97 -11.25 6.40
N GLY A 117 15.89 -12.22 6.53
CA GLY A 117 16.53 -12.90 5.41
C GLY A 117 15.74 -14.09 4.84
N ARG A 118 14.60 -14.48 5.43
CA ARG A 118 13.78 -15.59 4.92
C ARG A 118 13.30 -15.30 3.50
N ILE A 119 13.14 -16.35 2.70
CA ILE A 119 12.80 -16.24 1.29
C ILE A 119 11.28 -16.29 1.13
N VAL A 120 10.71 -15.22 0.63
CA VAL A 120 9.31 -15.16 0.18
C VAL A 120 9.25 -15.61 -1.27
N GLY A 121 8.39 -16.58 -1.55
CA GLY A 121 8.09 -17.03 -2.91
C GLY A 121 6.74 -16.46 -3.38
N TYR A 122 6.71 -16.00 -4.63
CA TYR A 122 5.47 -15.61 -5.30
C TYR A 122 5.59 -15.84 -6.81
N GLN A 123 4.47 -15.81 -7.51
CA GLN A 123 4.41 -16.05 -8.95
C GLN A 123 4.29 -14.73 -9.72
N ARG A 124 4.94 -14.66 -10.88
CA ARG A 124 4.79 -13.58 -11.88
C ARG A 124 4.57 -14.20 -13.26
N ALA A 125 4.30 -13.33 -14.25
CA ALA A 125 4.08 -13.77 -15.63
C ALA A 125 5.26 -14.55 -16.24
N ASP A 126 6.47 -14.20 -15.84
CA ASP A 126 7.75 -14.77 -16.28
C ASP A 126 8.24 -15.95 -15.41
N GLY A 127 7.43 -16.37 -14.41
CA GLY A 127 7.71 -17.54 -13.57
C GLY A 127 7.70 -17.27 -12.07
N ALA A 128 8.20 -18.26 -11.32
CA ALA A 128 8.32 -18.17 -9.88
C ALA A 128 9.45 -17.23 -9.48
N VAL A 129 9.18 -16.30 -8.58
CA VAL A 129 10.16 -15.38 -8.00
C VAL A 129 10.41 -15.75 -6.55
N ARG A 130 11.65 -15.58 -6.10
CA ARG A 130 12.09 -15.84 -4.73
C ARG A 130 12.95 -14.67 -4.27
N GLU A 131 12.48 -13.93 -3.27
CA GLU A 131 13.16 -12.73 -2.77
C GLU A 131 13.35 -12.78 -1.24
N PRO A 132 14.47 -12.29 -0.72
CA PRO A 132 14.58 -12.04 0.72
C PRO A 132 13.47 -11.11 1.19
N ARG A 133 12.86 -11.45 2.33
CA ARG A 133 11.71 -10.72 2.91
C ARG A 133 11.96 -9.22 3.03
N ASN A 134 13.12 -8.83 3.58
CA ASN A 134 13.49 -7.43 3.74
C ASN A 134 13.57 -6.67 2.40
N ARG A 135 14.04 -7.33 1.34
CA ARG A 135 14.10 -6.71 0.01
C ARG A 135 12.71 -6.58 -0.60
N LEU A 136 11.86 -7.60 -0.42
CA LEU A 136 10.49 -7.56 -0.92
C LEU A 136 9.69 -6.47 -0.20
N LEU A 137 9.78 -6.35 1.14
CA LEU A 137 9.15 -5.27 1.90
C LEU A 137 9.61 -3.89 1.43
N ALA A 138 10.93 -3.70 1.27
CA ALA A 138 11.46 -2.45 0.75
C ALA A 138 10.90 -2.13 -0.65
N HIS A 139 10.79 -3.15 -1.52
CA HIS A 139 10.21 -3.00 -2.85
C HIS A 139 8.73 -2.62 -2.80
N VAL A 140 7.93 -3.25 -1.94
CA VAL A 140 6.50 -2.93 -1.76
C VAL A 140 6.33 -1.45 -1.42
N PHE A 141 7.04 -0.94 -0.42
CA PHE A 141 6.92 0.46 -0.02
C PHE A 141 7.42 1.42 -1.10
N GLN A 142 8.52 1.09 -1.78
CA GLN A 142 9.03 1.90 -2.89
C GLN A 142 8.05 1.94 -4.07
N HIS A 143 7.43 0.81 -4.41
CA HIS A 143 6.42 0.69 -5.45
C HIS A 143 5.19 1.56 -5.13
N GLN A 144 4.72 1.49 -3.89
CA GLN A 144 3.61 2.30 -3.40
C GLN A 144 3.91 3.81 -3.51
N ILE A 145 5.06 4.24 -2.98
CA ILE A 145 5.48 5.66 -3.03
C ILE A 145 5.55 6.14 -4.48
N HIS A 146 6.15 5.33 -5.37
CA HIS A 146 6.31 5.66 -6.79
C HIS A 146 4.95 5.91 -7.47
N HIS A 147 4.01 4.98 -7.33
CA HIS A 147 2.71 5.09 -8.00
C HIS A 147 1.77 6.09 -7.30
N ARG A 148 1.81 6.24 -5.98
CA ARG A 148 1.11 7.33 -5.30
C ARG A 148 1.57 8.70 -5.77
N GLY A 149 2.87 8.88 -6.04
CA GLY A 149 3.39 10.11 -6.64
C GLY A 149 2.79 10.40 -8.01
N GLN A 150 2.53 9.37 -8.83
CA GLN A 150 1.85 9.53 -10.12
C GLN A 150 0.39 9.97 -9.94
N VAL A 151 -0.36 9.35 -9.01
CA VAL A 151 -1.73 9.77 -8.69
C VAL A 151 -1.76 11.20 -8.15
N HIS A 152 -0.84 11.53 -7.25
CA HIS A 152 -0.70 12.87 -6.69
C HIS A 152 -0.47 13.94 -7.78
N ALA A 153 0.41 13.64 -8.75
CA ALA A 153 0.63 14.51 -9.90
C ALA A 153 -0.63 14.65 -10.79
N MET A 154 -1.36 13.55 -11.00
CA MET A 154 -2.62 13.61 -11.77
C MET A 154 -3.72 14.40 -11.05
N LEU A 155 -3.82 14.33 -9.72
CA LEU A 155 -4.74 15.14 -8.91
C LEU A 155 -4.51 16.64 -9.08
N SER A 156 -3.25 17.07 -9.24
CA SER A 156 -2.92 18.48 -9.48
C SER A 156 -3.57 19.08 -10.75
N GLY A 157 -4.00 18.22 -11.67
CA GLY A 157 -4.75 18.61 -12.88
C GLY A 157 -6.27 18.47 -12.74
N THR A 158 -6.80 18.39 -11.50
CA THR A 158 -8.22 18.27 -11.18
C THR A 158 -8.67 19.41 -10.26
N PRO A 159 -9.99 19.58 -10.03
CA PRO A 159 -10.48 20.52 -9.00
C PRO A 159 -10.13 20.13 -7.56
N VAL A 160 -9.69 18.86 -7.33
CA VAL A 160 -9.36 18.33 -6.01
C VAL A 160 -7.87 18.50 -5.76
N ALA A 161 -7.51 19.21 -4.69
CA ALA A 161 -6.12 19.37 -4.31
C ALA A 161 -5.49 18.03 -3.89
N PRO A 162 -4.24 17.72 -4.35
CA PRO A 162 -3.52 16.55 -3.87
C PRO A 162 -3.23 16.68 -2.36
N PRO A 163 -3.37 15.58 -1.59
CA PRO A 163 -3.14 15.62 -0.15
C PRO A 163 -1.65 15.62 0.18
N GLN A 164 -1.25 16.21 1.31
CA GLN A 164 0.10 16.06 1.83
C GLN A 164 0.34 14.63 2.32
N LEU A 165 1.44 13.98 1.91
CA LEU A 165 1.72 12.57 2.16
C LEU A 165 3.05 12.30 2.86
N ASP A 166 3.83 13.33 3.23
CA ASP A 166 5.14 13.19 3.87
C ASP A 166 5.19 13.63 5.35
N ASP A 167 4.03 13.92 5.96
CA ASP A 167 3.89 14.37 7.35
C ASP A 167 3.88 13.21 8.38
N PHE A 168 4.23 11.98 7.98
CA PHE A 168 4.02 10.83 8.86
C PHE A 168 5.15 10.61 9.88
N PHE A 169 6.41 10.75 9.48
CA PHE A 169 7.54 10.31 10.32
C PHE A 169 8.08 11.39 11.26
N ARG A 170 7.86 12.64 11.00
CA ARG A 170 8.43 13.71 11.81
C ARG A 170 7.61 13.93 13.07
N VAL A 171 8.28 14.00 14.22
CA VAL A 171 7.64 14.28 15.52
C VAL A 171 6.91 15.63 15.48
N THR A 172 7.53 16.63 14.83
CA THR A 172 6.97 17.99 14.70
C THR A 172 5.66 18.03 13.91
N ASP A 173 5.33 16.99 13.14
CA ASP A 173 4.18 16.95 12.26
C ASP A 173 3.03 16.12 12.88
N ALA A 174 3.12 15.75 14.17
CA ALA A 174 2.11 14.95 14.85
C ALA A 174 0.70 15.58 14.77
N GLU A 175 0.60 16.90 14.87
CA GLU A 175 -0.68 17.62 14.76
C GLU A 175 -1.27 17.53 13.35
N CYS A 176 -0.43 17.44 12.29
CA CYS A 176 -0.88 17.33 10.90
C CYS A 176 -1.59 16.00 10.60
N ARG A 177 -1.33 14.94 11.38
CA ARG A 177 -1.92 13.61 11.21
C ARG A 177 -2.92 13.22 12.30
N ALA A 178 -3.05 14.02 13.37
CA ALA A 178 -3.86 13.67 14.53
C ALA A 178 -5.32 13.35 14.19
N ALA A 179 -5.95 14.12 13.30
CA ALA A 179 -7.32 13.88 12.87
C ALA A 179 -7.48 12.56 12.10
N ASP A 180 -6.51 12.23 11.22
CA ASP A 180 -6.52 10.97 10.47
C ASP A 180 -6.29 9.77 11.42
N PHE A 181 -5.39 9.91 12.39
CA PHE A 181 -5.16 8.87 13.39
C PHE A 181 -6.40 8.60 14.23
N ALA A 182 -7.12 9.64 14.63
CA ALA A 182 -8.39 9.49 15.36
C ALA A 182 -9.43 8.74 14.49
N GLU A 183 -9.55 9.06 13.20
CA GLU A 183 -10.46 8.38 12.27
C GLU A 183 -10.07 6.92 12.02
N LEU A 184 -8.77 6.62 11.97
CA LEU A 184 -8.23 5.26 11.80
C LEU A 184 -8.19 4.45 13.11
N GLY A 185 -8.48 5.07 14.27
CA GLY A 185 -8.38 4.42 15.58
C GLY A 185 -6.93 4.18 16.02
N TRP A 186 -5.98 4.98 15.54
CA TRP A 186 -4.56 4.88 15.85
C TRP A 186 -4.11 5.91 16.89
N SER A 187 -2.97 5.66 17.49
CA SER A 187 -2.29 6.63 18.37
C SER A 187 -0.79 6.65 18.08
N GLU A 188 -0.13 7.77 18.36
CA GLU A 188 1.32 7.90 18.28
C GLU A 188 2.02 6.77 19.05
N ASN A 189 1.57 6.52 20.29
CA ASN A 189 2.15 5.48 21.15
C ASN A 189 1.97 4.05 20.58
N ALA A 190 0.88 3.77 19.88
CA ALA A 190 0.67 2.45 19.28
C ALA A 190 1.59 2.20 18.07
N ILE A 191 2.06 3.26 17.40
CA ILE A 191 2.90 3.17 16.21
C ILE A 191 4.38 3.30 16.57
N TRP A 192 4.72 4.22 17.46
CA TRP A 192 6.11 4.57 17.76
C TRP A 192 6.65 3.95 19.06
N GLY A 193 5.78 3.46 19.96
CA GLY A 193 6.14 2.82 21.24
C GLY A 193 6.27 3.78 22.35
#